data_4bbaa7f695fcc7cac6f3860efcdf55a0
#
_entry.id   4bbaa7f695fcc7cac6f3860efcdf55a0
#
_cell.length_a   1.000
_cell.length_b   1.000
_cell.length_c   1.000
_cell.angle_alpha   90.00
_cell.angle_beta   90.00
_cell.angle_gamma   90.00
#
_symmetry.space_group_name_H-M   'P 1'
#
loop_
_entity.id
_entity.type
_entity.pdbx_description
1 polymer ?
#
loop_
_entity_poly.entity_id
_entity_poly.type
_entity_poly.pdbx_seq_one_letter_code
_entity_poly.pdbx_strand_id
1 'polypeptide(L)'
;MTFLKNCWYMFAWAHEIGDAPFARTILDIPVVLYKAGSDGRLIALLDRCPHRFAPLSLGKVAGDRLQCGYHGLEFDDRGKCVRNPFSSATPPAKVASFPIIARERAIWIWPGDPEKASEALIPGIAHHEDPDQQCVFGLTKVKADYRLLSDNLMDLSHSAFLHPAFGGLNYMPKVKSWEHADQSVTADFLIESMENFIGPAISAECIRNNDRIRWIAPATHILDSYMGPVGEEPTLHIPSAHILTPETTHTTHY
;
A
#
# COMPACT_ATOMS: atom_id res chain seq x y z
N MET A 1 -14.21 12.28 9.47
CA MET A 1 -14.61 10.97 8.96
C MET A 1 -13.72 9.91 9.57
N THR A 2 -14.22 8.70 9.79
CA THR A 2 -13.44 7.65 10.46
C THR A 2 -12.91 6.69 9.41
N PHE A 3 -11.62 6.35 9.45
CA PHE A 3 -11.02 5.34 8.60
C PHE A 3 -11.50 3.93 9.00
N LEU A 4 -11.55 3.01 8.04
CA LEU A 4 -11.71 1.59 8.32
C LEU A 4 -10.47 1.09 9.06
N LYS A 5 -10.65 0.42 10.20
CA LYS A 5 -9.51 -0.01 11.04
C LYS A 5 -9.24 -1.51 10.98
N ASN A 6 -10.27 -2.35 10.90
CA ASN A 6 -10.11 -3.80 10.86
C ASN A 6 -9.87 -4.29 9.43
N CYS A 7 -8.79 -3.81 8.82
CA CYS A 7 -8.31 -4.21 7.51
C CYS A 7 -6.81 -3.93 7.36
N TRP A 8 -6.17 -4.59 6.42
CA TRP A 8 -4.76 -4.39 6.10
C TRP A 8 -4.58 -3.17 5.22
N TYR A 9 -3.60 -2.34 5.57
CA TYR A 9 -3.08 -1.27 4.73
C TYR A 9 -1.63 -1.54 4.41
N MET A 10 -1.19 -1.16 3.22
CA MET A 10 0.22 -1.19 2.91
C MET A 10 0.94 -0.09 3.68
N PHE A 11 1.95 -0.46 4.47
CA PHE A 11 2.75 0.48 5.25
C PHE A 11 3.93 1.02 4.44
N ALA A 12 4.64 0.14 3.75
CA ALA A 12 5.81 0.49 2.94
C ALA A 12 6.11 -0.63 1.93
N TRP A 13 6.92 -0.33 0.93
CA TRP A 13 7.62 -1.38 0.19
C TRP A 13 8.76 -1.95 1.04
N ALA A 14 9.02 -3.25 0.91
CA ALA A 14 10.07 -3.91 1.71
C ALA A 14 11.47 -3.29 1.51
N HIS A 15 11.75 -2.78 0.31
CA HIS A 15 13.04 -2.14 0.00
C HIS A 15 13.22 -0.74 0.63
N GLU A 16 12.16 -0.12 1.14
CA GLU A 16 12.25 1.16 1.87
C GLU A 16 12.80 0.97 3.29
N ILE A 17 12.76 -0.26 3.82
CA ILE A 17 13.09 -0.52 5.23
C ILE A 17 14.55 -0.93 5.37
N GLY A 18 15.33 0.01 5.91
CA GLY A 18 16.71 -0.19 6.31
C GLY A 18 16.87 -0.73 7.74
N ASP A 19 18.04 -0.48 8.34
CA ASP A 19 18.35 -0.89 9.71
C ASP A 19 17.92 0.13 10.76
N ALA A 20 17.76 1.40 10.37
CA ALA A 20 17.26 2.46 11.23
C ALA A 20 15.74 2.35 11.42
N PRO A 21 15.20 2.83 12.56
CA PRO A 21 13.76 2.95 12.72
C PRO A 21 13.12 3.78 11.60
N PHE A 22 12.08 3.26 10.98
CA PHE A 22 11.37 3.88 9.86
C PHE A 22 10.03 4.42 10.33
N ALA A 23 9.74 5.69 10.08
CA ALA A 23 8.50 6.34 10.51
C ALA A 23 7.58 6.63 9.33
N ARG A 24 6.29 6.36 9.51
CA ARG A 24 5.23 6.77 8.58
C ARG A 24 3.93 7.01 9.34
N THR A 25 3.20 8.05 8.97
CA THR A 25 1.83 8.25 9.47
C THR A 25 0.86 7.54 8.55
N ILE A 26 -0.05 6.78 9.13
CA ILE A 26 -1.18 6.16 8.45
C ILE A 26 -2.45 6.38 9.26
N LEU A 27 -3.57 6.70 8.62
CA LEU A 27 -4.87 6.87 9.30
C LEU A 27 -4.80 7.86 10.49
N ASP A 28 -4.04 8.94 10.36
CA ASP A 28 -3.69 9.90 11.44
C ASP A 28 -2.90 9.27 12.62
N ILE A 29 -2.37 8.06 12.46
CA ILE A 29 -1.59 7.35 13.48
C ILE A 29 -0.10 7.41 13.09
N PRO A 30 0.76 8.06 13.88
CA PRO A 30 2.20 7.98 13.67
C PRO A 30 2.70 6.59 14.08
N VAL A 31 3.35 5.88 13.18
CA VAL A 31 3.86 4.52 13.39
C VAL A 31 5.36 4.50 13.14
N VAL A 32 6.09 3.83 14.02
CA VAL A 32 7.49 3.47 13.81
C VAL A 32 7.59 1.97 13.56
N LEU A 33 8.27 1.61 12.47
CA LEU A 33 8.64 0.25 12.12
C LEU A 33 10.16 0.09 12.34
N TYR A 34 10.57 -1.05 12.89
CA TYR A 34 11.98 -1.39 13.00
C TYR A 34 12.21 -2.90 12.88
N LYS A 35 13.42 -3.26 12.50
CA LYS A 35 13.91 -4.65 12.51
C LYS A 35 14.51 -4.94 13.88
N ALA A 36 14.00 -5.96 14.56
CA ALA A 36 14.48 -6.35 15.88
C ALA A 36 15.46 -7.51 15.78
N GLY A 37 16.47 -7.48 16.66
CA GLY A 37 17.39 -8.58 16.88
C GLY A 37 18.20 -9.02 15.68
N SER A 38 18.72 -10.23 15.79
CA SER A 38 19.50 -10.89 14.75
C SER A 38 18.65 -11.59 13.68
N ASP A 39 17.37 -11.83 13.97
CA ASP A 39 16.42 -12.46 13.04
C ASP A 39 15.76 -11.47 12.08
N GLY A 40 15.94 -10.15 12.31
CA GLY A 40 15.41 -9.11 11.47
C GLY A 40 13.87 -8.98 11.51
N ARG A 41 13.24 -9.52 12.56
CA ARG A 41 11.78 -9.48 12.75
C ARG A 41 11.25 -8.05 12.75
N LEU A 42 10.22 -7.82 11.95
CA LEU A 42 9.56 -6.50 11.86
C LEU A 42 8.66 -6.27 13.07
N ILE A 43 8.78 -5.10 13.67
CA ILE A 43 7.95 -4.65 14.78
C ILE A 43 7.42 -3.25 14.48
N ALA A 44 6.11 -3.06 14.65
CA ALA A 44 5.45 -1.77 14.49
C ALA A 44 4.85 -1.28 15.81
N LEU A 45 5.25 -0.09 16.21
CA LEU A 45 4.77 0.58 17.43
C LEU A 45 4.21 1.97 17.12
N LEU A 46 3.37 2.48 18.01
CA LEU A 46 2.99 3.89 17.97
C LEU A 46 4.25 4.75 18.12
N ASP A 47 4.51 5.64 17.20
CA ASP A 47 5.70 6.51 17.18
C ASP A 47 5.56 7.69 18.15
N ARG A 48 5.31 7.36 19.42
CA ARG A 48 5.12 8.37 20.45
C ARG A 48 5.46 7.82 21.84
N CYS A 49 6.58 8.26 22.38
CA CYS A 49 7.00 7.89 23.72
C CYS A 49 6.00 8.42 24.78
N PRO A 50 5.48 7.58 25.69
CA PRO A 50 4.47 7.99 26.67
C PRO A 50 5.00 8.95 27.75
N HIS A 51 6.32 9.10 27.88
CA HIS A 51 6.94 9.97 28.87
C HIS A 51 6.76 11.47 28.51
N ARG A 52 7.24 11.89 27.33
CA ARG A 52 7.24 13.29 26.87
C ARG A 52 6.87 13.41 25.39
N PHE A 53 6.21 12.42 24.86
CA PHE A 53 5.66 12.37 23.50
C PHE A 53 6.68 12.54 22.36
N ALA A 54 7.98 12.34 22.68
CA ALA A 54 9.02 12.32 21.64
C ALA A 54 8.77 11.15 20.66
N PRO A 55 9.01 11.35 19.36
CA PRO A 55 8.97 10.27 18.39
C PRO A 55 9.98 9.18 18.73
N LEU A 56 9.54 7.93 18.78
CA LEU A 56 10.41 6.77 19.02
C LEU A 56 11.33 6.48 17.82
N SER A 57 10.89 6.86 16.64
CA SER A 57 11.66 6.77 15.38
C SER A 57 12.95 7.59 15.40
N LEU A 58 13.03 8.62 16.23
CA LEU A 58 14.27 9.40 16.46
C LEU A 58 15.23 8.73 17.45
N GLY A 59 14.87 7.55 17.93
CA GLY A 59 15.68 6.72 18.81
C GLY A 59 16.55 5.73 18.06
N LYS A 60 16.81 4.60 18.68
CA LYS A 60 17.61 3.53 18.08
C LYS A 60 17.13 2.14 18.47
N VAL A 61 17.43 1.17 17.64
CA VAL A 61 17.23 -0.24 17.95
C VAL A 61 18.33 -0.69 18.92
N ALA A 62 17.96 -1.35 20.02
CA ALA A 62 18.83 -1.88 21.04
C ALA A 62 18.51 -3.37 21.27
N GLY A 63 19.09 -4.25 20.45
CA GLY A 63 18.71 -5.65 20.37
C GLY A 63 17.28 -5.78 19.85
N ASP A 64 16.39 -6.43 20.62
CA ASP A 64 14.97 -6.60 20.26
C ASP A 64 14.09 -5.41 20.68
N ARG A 65 14.68 -4.30 21.12
CA ARG A 65 13.95 -3.19 21.74
C ARG A 65 14.14 -1.90 20.97
N LEU A 66 13.17 -1.01 21.08
CA LEU A 66 13.28 0.35 20.59
C LEU A 66 13.56 1.30 21.75
N GLN A 67 14.73 1.97 21.72
CA GLN A 67 15.14 2.92 22.74
C GLN A 67 14.74 4.34 22.31
N CYS A 68 13.98 5.02 23.17
CA CYS A 68 13.64 6.44 22.99
C CYS A 68 14.88 7.32 23.00
N GLY A 69 15.05 8.15 21.98
CA GLY A 69 16.21 9.05 21.84
C GLY A 69 16.25 10.18 22.89
N TYR A 70 15.12 10.46 23.59
CA TYR A 70 15.07 11.58 24.52
C TYR A 70 15.60 11.21 25.92
N HIS A 71 15.08 10.14 26.55
CA HIS A 71 15.48 9.76 27.91
C HIS A 71 15.87 8.28 28.04
N GLY A 72 16.04 7.56 26.92
CA GLY A 72 16.56 6.21 26.92
C GLY A 72 15.62 5.13 27.45
N LEU A 73 14.31 5.40 27.60
CA LEU A 73 13.34 4.34 27.89
C LEU A 73 13.33 3.32 26.74
N GLU A 74 13.30 2.01 27.08
CA GLU A 74 13.26 0.96 26.08
C GLU A 74 11.92 0.25 26.10
N PHE A 75 11.41 -0.03 24.88
CA PHE A 75 10.12 -0.69 24.65
C PHE A 75 10.34 -2.00 23.92
N ASP A 76 9.65 -3.06 24.37
CA ASP A 76 9.66 -4.36 23.70
C ASP A 76 8.73 -4.40 22.46
N ASP A 77 8.64 -5.56 21.82
CA ASP A 77 7.81 -5.82 20.64
C ASP A 77 6.29 -5.66 20.89
N ARG A 78 5.88 -5.70 22.16
CA ARG A 78 4.50 -5.45 22.58
C ARG A 78 4.28 -4.01 23.02
N GLY A 79 5.30 -3.18 22.88
CA GLY A 79 5.28 -1.78 23.28
C GLY A 79 5.35 -1.54 24.79
N LYS A 80 5.63 -2.56 25.62
CA LYS A 80 5.81 -2.41 27.06
C LYS A 80 7.16 -1.78 27.36
N CYS A 81 7.18 -0.80 28.27
CA CYS A 81 8.44 -0.26 28.79
C CYS A 81 9.15 -1.33 29.63
N VAL A 82 10.34 -1.75 29.20
CA VAL A 82 11.11 -2.83 29.83
C VAL A 82 12.42 -2.34 30.45
N ARG A 83 12.81 -1.09 30.21
CA ARG A 83 14.00 -0.48 30.81
C ARG A 83 13.80 1.01 31.04
N ASN A 84 14.21 1.43 32.23
CA ASN A 84 14.36 2.85 32.60
C ASN A 84 15.82 3.08 33.03
N PRO A 85 16.61 3.90 32.32
CA PRO A 85 18.03 4.10 32.65
C PRO A 85 18.25 4.84 33.96
N PHE A 86 17.23 5.49 34.50
CA PHE A 86 17.32 6.30 35.75
C PHE A 86 16.76 5.59 37.00
N SER A 87 16.23 4.36 36.86
CA SER A 87 15.64 3.61 37.95
C SER A 87 15.65 2.12 37.66
N SER A 88 15.81 1.31 38.70
CA SER A 88 15.62 -0.17 38.57
C SER A 88 14.16 -0.55 38.35
N ALA A 89 13.22 0.34 38.70
CA ALA A 89 11.81 0.15 38.42
C ALA A 89 11.47 0.68 37.02
N THR A 90 10.82 -0.15 36.23
CA THR A 90 10.25 0.28 34.95
C THR A 90 8.86 0.89 35.19
N PRO A 91 8.55 2.04 34.57
CA PRO A 91 7.20 2.58 34.66
C PRO A 91 6.19 1.64 34.01
N PRO A 92 4.93 1.57 34.46
CA PRO A 92 3.88 0.78 33.83
C PRO A 92 3.39 1.44 32.54
N ALA A 93 4.34 1.87 31.70
CA ALA A 93 4.08 2.59 30.48
C ALA A 93 4.07 1.63 29.29
N LYS A 94 3.13 1.84 28.37
CA LYS A 94 2.98 1.05 27.17
C LYS A 94 2.65 1.96 25.99
N VAL A 95 3.21 1.67 24.83
CA VAL A 95 2.78 2.19 23.52
C VAL A 95 1.96 1.12 22.80
N ALA A 96 1.08 1.53 21.91
CA ALA A 96 0.36 0.58 21.06
C ALA A 96 1.34 -0.14 20.13
N SER A 97 1.11 -1.44 19.94
CA SER A 97 1.76 -2.27 18.92
C SER A 97 0.74 -2.68 17.86
N PHE A 98 1.19 -2.86 16.62
CA PHE A 98 0.34 -3.19 15.49
C PHE A 98 0.79 -4.49 14.85
N PRO A 99 -0.14 -5.40 14.51
CA PRO A 99 0.19 -6.54 13.64
C PRO A 99 0.80 -6.07 12.33
N ILE A 100 1.88 -6.71 11.92
CA ILE A 100 2.62 -6.37 10.71
C ILE A 100 3.09 -7.64 10.01
N ILE A 101 3.01 -7.66 8.69
CA ILE A 101 3.38 -8.80 7.86
C ILE A 101 4.10 -8.29 6.62
N ALA A 102 5.23 -8.92 6.28
CA ALA A 102 5.88 -8.75 5.00
C ALA A 102 5.37 -9.83 4.03
N ARG A 103 4.78 -9.42 2.92
CA ARG A 103 4.24 -10.32 1.89
C ARG A 103 4.27 -9.62 0.53
N GLU A 104 4.70 -10.35 -0.51
CA GLU A 104 4.70 -9.88 -1.90
C GLU A 104 5.44 -8.54 -2.06
N ARG A 105 6.64 -8.45 -1.46
CA ARG A 105 7.51 -7.25 -1.44
C ARG A 105 6.90 -6.01 -0.76
N ALA A 106 5.72 -6.13 -0.18
CA ALA A 106 5.05 -5.08 0.59
C ALA A 106 5.03 -5.41 2.09
N ILE A 107 4.98 -4.37 2.90
CA ILE A 107 4.79 -4.48 4.34
C ILE A 107 3.39 -4.01 4.66
N TRP A 108 2.59 -4.91 5.21
CA TRP A 108 1.19 -4.70 5.56
C TRP A 108 1.04 -4.49 7.05
N ILE A 109 0.21 -3.52 7.44
CA ILE A 109 -0.09 -3.19 8.83
C ILE A 109 -1.58 -3.26 9.09
N TRP A 110 -1.94 -3.73 10.29
CA TRP A 110 -3.33 -3.80 10.75
C TRP A 110 -3.57 -2.80 11.89
N PRO A 111 -4.21 -1.66 11.61
CA PRO A 111 -4.43 -0.61 12.62
C PRO A 111 -5.68 -0.83 13.50
N GLY A 112 -6.35 -1.98 13.38
CA GLY A 112 -7.55 -2.33 14.11
C GLY A 112 -7.30 -3.21 15.34
N ASP A 113 -8.33 -3.97 15.70
CA ASP A 113 -8.29 -4.98 16.76
C ASP A 113 -7.35 -6.13 16.35
N PRO A 114 -6.24 -6.37 17.08
CA PRO A 114 -5.26 -7.39 16.70
C PRO A 114 -5.83 -8.81 16.64
N GLU A 115 -6.88 -9.12 17.43
CA GLU A 115 -7.48 -10.45 17.44
C GLU A 115 -8.27 -10.75 16.15
N LYS A 116 -8.58 -9.72 15.37
CA LYS A 116 -9.27 -9.82 14.07
C LYS A 116 -8.32 -9.83 12.88
N ALA A 117 -7.03 -9.64 13.12
CA ALA A 117 -6.04 -9.65 12.05
C ALA A 117 -5.92 -11.06 11.46
N SER A 118 -6.28 -11.19 10.19
CA SER A 118 -6.17 -12.45 9.44
C SER A 118 -5.36 -12.21 8.18
N GLU A 119 -4.33 -13.02 7.96
CA GLU A 119 -3.49 -12.96 6.76
C GLU A 119 -4.26 -13.20 5.46
N ALA A 120 -5.37 -13.95 5.55
CA ALA A 120 -6.25 -14.20 4.41
C ALA A 120 -6.94 -12.92 3.88
N LEU A 121 -6.96 -11.84 4.66
CA LEU A 121 -7.51 -10.55 4.28
C LEU A 121 -6.48 -9.61 3.64
N ILE A 122 -5.21 -10.02 3.50
CA ILE A 122 -4.20 -9.23 2.80
C ILE A 122 -4.53 -9.26 1.30
N PRO A 123 -4.68 -8.09 0.65
CA PRO A 123 -4.87 -8.04 -0.79
C PRO A 123 -3.71 -8.71 -1.53
N GLY A 124 -4.01 -9.68 -2.41
CA GLY A 124 -2.98 -10.37 -3.20
C GLY A 124 -2.46 -9.48 -4.33
N ILE A 125 -1.15 -9.29 -4.37
CA ILE A 125 -0.41 -8.60 -5.44
C ILE A 125 0.71 -9.50 -5.98
N ALA A 126 0.44 -10.81 -6.06
CA ALA A 126 1.42 -11.88 -6.30
C ALA A 126 2.23 -11.72 -7.61
N HIS A 127 1.72 -11.00 -8.62
CA HIS A 127 2.47 -10.71 -9.84
C HIS A 127 3.79 -9.94 -9.58
N HIS A 128 3.94 -9.29 -8.41
CA HIS A 128 5.21 -8.66 -8.01
C HIS A 128 6.32 -9.69 -7.65
N GLU A 129 5.98 -10.94 -7.47
CA GLU A 129 6.92 -12.02 -7.16
C GLU A 129 7.18 -12.94 -8.37
N ASP A 130 6.51 -12.70 -9.50
CA ASP A 130 6.71 -13.44 -10.73
C ASP A 130 8.13 -13.19 -11.27
N PRO A 131 9.00 -14.22 -11.37
CA PRO A 131 10.37 -14.06 -11.83
C PRO A 131 10.47 -13.68 -13.32
N ASP A 132 9.43 -13.94 -14.11
CA ASP A 132 9.38 -13.62 -15.53
C ASP A 132 8.92 -12.17 -15.79
N GLN A 133 8.56 -11.42 -14.74
CA GLN A 133 8.12 -10.03 -14.82
C GLN A 133 9.12 -9.06 -14.19
N GLN A 134 9.34 -7.95 -14.88
CA GLN A 134 10.07 -6.82 -14.31
C GLN A 134 9.07 -5.86 -13.66
N CYS A 135 9.20 -5.67 -12.35
CA CYS A 135 8.35 -4.77 -11.59
C CYS A 135 9.03 -3.43 -11.36
N VAL A 136 8.28 -2.35 -11.54
CA VAL A 136 8.67 -0.99 -11.15
C VAL A 136 7.84 -0.59 -9.93
N PHE A 137 8.52 -0.10 -8.90
CA PHE A 137 7.88 0.33 -7.66
C PHE A 137 7.93 1.84 -7.57
N GLY A 138 6.85 2.46 -7.13
CA GLY A 138 6.77 3.89 -6.92
C GLY A 138 6.08 4.21 -5.60
N LEU A 139 6.31 5.42 -5.11
CA LEU A 139 5.57 6.01 -4.01
C LEU A 139 5.36 7.49 -4.31
N THR A 140 4.12 7.92 -4.27
CA THR A 140 3.73 9.32 -4.44
C THR A 140 2.86 9.74 -3.26
N LYS A 141 3.15 10.90 -2.68
CA LYS A 141 2.28 11.51 -1.67
C LYS A 141 1.30 12.47 -2.36
N VAL A 142 0.03 12.12 -2.33
CA VAL A 142 -1.04 12.89 -2.97
C VAL A 142 -1.79 13.71 -1.93
N LYS A 143 -2.05 15.00 -2.22
CA LYS A 143 -2.82 15.91 -1.37
C LYS A 143 -4.32 15.75 -1.67
N ALA A 144 -4.86 14.58 -1.37
CA ALA A 144 -6.27 14.25 -1.52
C ALA A 144 -6.68 13.14 -0.54
N ASP A 145 -7.96 13.05 -0.25
CA ASP A 145 -8.55 11.89 0.43
C ASP A 145 -8.44 10.66 -0.48
N TYR A 146 -8.06 9.50 0.08
CA TYR A 146 -7.86 8.26 -0.67
C TYR A 146 -9.09 7.79 -1.46
N ARG A 147 -10.29 8.16 -1.00
CA ARG A 147 -11.54 7.81 -1.70
C ARG A 147 -11.69 8.51 -3.02
N LEU A 148 -11.22 9.77 -3.14
CA LEU A 148 -11.21 10.48 -4.42
C LEU A 148 -10.26 9.82 -5.42
N LEU A 149 -9.14 9.28 -4.94
CA LEU A 149 -8.23 8.51 -5.79
C LEU A 149 -8.86 7.17 -6.18
N SER A 150 -9.56 6.53 -5.25
CA SER A 150 -10.29 5.29 -5.51
C SER A 150 -11.38 5.49 -6.55
N ASP A 151 -12.16 6.57 -6.44
CA ASP A 151 -13.20 6.93 -7.41
C ASP A 151 -12.57 7.15 -8.81
N ASN A 152 -11.45 7.86 -8.87
CA ASN A 152 -10.73 8.09 -10.12
C ASN A 152 -10.20 6.78 -10.75
N LEU A 153 -9.63 5.88 -9.95
CA LEU A 153 -9.11 4.59 -10.44
C LEU A 153 -10.22 3.66 -10.92
N MET A 154 -11.41 3.71 -10.30
CA MET A 154 -12.53 2.85 -10.68
C MET A 154 -13.34 3.38 -11.86
N ASP A 155 -13.14 4.63 -12.28
CA ASP A 155 -13.76 5.22 -13.45
C ASP A 155 -12.72 5.57 -14.52
N LEU A 156 -12.47 4.66 -15.45
CA LEU A 156 -11.51 4.84 -16.53
C LEU A 156 -12.00 5.77 -17.66
N SER A 157 -13.23 6.28 -17.61
CA SER A 157 -13.76 7.17 -18.65
C SER A 157 -12.99 8.49 -18.74
N HIS A 158 -12.37 8.94 -17.64
CA HIS A 158 -11.55 10.15 -17.62
C HIS A 158 -10.27 10.02 -18.46
N SER A 159 -9.81 8.81 -18.74
CA SER A 159 -8.50 8.55 -19.40
C SER A 159 -8.41 9.18 -20.79
N ALA A 160 -9.50 9.19 -21.54
CA ALA A 160 -9.56 9.83 -22.86
C ALA A 160 -9.34 11.36 -22.82
N PHE A 161 -9.62 12.01 -21.69
CA PHE A 161 -9.51 13.46 -21.52
C PHE A 161 -8.25 13.88 -20.76
N LEU A 162 -7.87 13.13 -19.73
CA LEU A 162 -6.79 13.52 -18.83
C LEU A 162 -5.46 12.86 -19.17
N HIS A 163 -5.46 11.78 -19.95
CA HIS A 163 -4.26 11.04 -20.33
C HIS A 163 -4.07 11.01 -21.86
N PRO A 164 -3.76 12.13 -22.51
CA PRO A 164 -3.66 12.22 -23.97
C PRO A 164 -2.57 11.29 -24.55
N ALA A 165 -1.60 10.88 -23.74
CA ALA A 165 -0.58 9.91 -24.14
C ALA A 165 -1.15 8.52 -24.47
N PHE A 166 -2.35 8.19 -24.00
CA PHE A 166 -3.05 6.93 -24.30
C PHE A 166 -3.99 7.03 -25.51
N GLY A 167 -3.78 7.99 -26.44
CA GLY A 167 -4.54 8.09 -27.68
C GLY A 167 -5.58 9.22 -27.72
N GLY A 168 -5.76 9.97 -26.62
CA GLY A 168 -6.64 11.16 -26.58
C GLY A 168 -8.12 10.85 -26.81
N LEU A 169 -8.86 11.80 -27.37
CA LEU A 169 -10.31 11.72 -27.56
C LEU A 169 -10.77 10.73 -28.66
N ASN A 170 -9.84 10.12 -29.35
CA ASN A 170 -10.17 9.17 -30.43
C ASN A 170 -10.66 7.80 -29.90
N TYR A 171 -10.60 7.60 -28.59
CA TYR A 171 -11.13 6.40 -27.97
C TYR A 171 -11.93 6.74 -26.69
N MET A 172 -12.95 5.97 -26.43
CA MET A 172 -13.75 6.07 -25.21
C MET A 172 -13.87 4.67 -24.60
N PRO A 173 -13.36 4.46 -23.38
CA PRO A 173 -13.57 3.21 -22.67
C PRO A 173 -15.07 2.98 -22.45
N LYS A 174 -15.56 1.79 -22.80
CA LYS A 174 -16.94 1.38 -22.55
C LYS A 174 -16.95 0.39 -21.41
N VAL A 175 -17.81 0.62 -20.41
CA VAL A 175 -18.06 -0.38 -19.37
C VAL A 175 -18.67 -1.61 -20.03
N LYS A 176 -17.99 -2.75 -19.92
CA LYS A 176 -18.45 -4.04 -20.44
C LYS A 176 -19.23 -4.81 -19.39
N SER A 177 -18.72 -4.85 -18.19
CA SER A 177 -19.33 -5.53 -17.05
C SER A 177 -18.82 -4.93 -15.74
N TRP A 178 -19.56 -5.18 -14.67
CA TRP A 178 -19.09 -4.96 -13.31
C TRP A 178 -19.67 -6.03 -12.39
N GLU A 179 -18.90 -6.39 -11.36
CA GLU A 179 -19.24 -7.41 -10.39
C GLU A 179 -18.86 -6.93 -8.98
N HIS A 180 -19.57 -7.35 -7.98
CA HIS A 180 -19.18 -7.11 -6.60
C HIS A 180 -19.20 -8.40 -5.79
N ALA A 181 -18.28 -8.50 -4.84
CA ALA A 181 -18.22 -9.52 -3.80
C ALA A 181 -18.05 -8.84 -2.44
N ASP A 182 -18.02 -9.59 -1.35
CA ASP A 182 -18.05 -9.06 0.03
C ASP A 182 -17.03 -7.95 0.30
N GLN A 183 -15.83 -8.03 -0.30
CA GLN A 183 -14.73 -7.08 -0.05
C GLN A 183 -14.09 -6.56 -1.33
N SER A 184 -14.74 -6.71 -2.48
CA SER A 184 -14.19 -6.26 -3.75
C SER A 184 -15.26 -5.85 -4.75
N VAL A 185 -14.88 -4.94 -5.63
CA VAL A 185 -15.65 -4.56 -6.83
C VAL A 185 -14.71 -4.69 -8.02
N THR A 186 -15.20 -5.33 -9.09
CA THR A 186 -14.47 -5.47 -10.35
C THR A 186 -15.26 -4.79 -11.46
N ALA A 187 -14.58 -4.02 -12.29
CA ALA A 187 -15.15 -3.43 -13.50
C ALA A 187 -14.26 -3.76 -14.70
N ASP A 188 -14.89 -4.15 -15.81
CA ASP A 188 -14.23 -4.37 -17.08
C ASP A 188 -14.56 -3.23 -18.03
N PHE A 189 -13.53 -2.65 -18.64
CA PHE A 189 -13.62 -1.60 -19.64
C PHE A 189 -13.04 -2.10 -20.95
N LEU A 190 -13.68 -1.75 -22.04
CA LEU A 190 -13.24 -2.13 -23.38
C LEU A 190 -13.04 -0.88 -24.25
N ILE A 191 -11.88 -0.81 -24.87
CA ILE A 191 -11.58 0.07 -25.99
C ILE A 191 -11.43 -0.81 -27.21
N GLU A 192 -12.38 -0.76 -28.12
CA GLU A 192 -12.46 -1.66 -29.30
C GLU A 192 -11.32 -1.41 -30.28
N SER A 193 -10.94 -0.13 -30.44
CA SER A 193 -9.84 0.28 -31.31
C SER A 193 -9.28 1.62 -30.87
N MET A 194 -7.96 1.69 -30.78
CA MET A 194 -7.20 2.92 -30.50
C MET A 194 -5.87 2.85 -31.25
N GLU A 195 -5.23 3.99 -31.47
CA GLU A 195 -3.89 4.05 -32.03
C GLU A 195 -2.89 3.34 -31.12
N ASN A 196 -1.96 2.60 -31.68
CA ASN A 196 -0.96 1.85 -30.91
C ASN A 196 0.06 2.80 -30.27
N PHE A 197 -0.08 3.04 -28.98
CA PHE A 197 0.85 3.83 -28.17
C PHE A 197 1.96 2.97 -27.50
N ILE A 198 1.83 1.64 -27.56
CA ILE A 198 2.80 0.69 -26.97
C ILE A 198 4.01 0.50 -27.90
N GLY A 199 3.87 0.91 -29.17
CA GLY A 199 4.94 0.80 -30.16
C GLY A 199 5.21 -0.65 -30.56
N PRO A 200 6.48 -1.08 -30.69
CA PRO A 200 6.83 -2.37 -31.26
C PRO A 200 6.46 -3.59 -30.42
N ALA A 201 5.99 -3.39 -29.18
CA ALA A 201 5.51 -4.50 -28.34
C ALA A 201 4.28 -5.19 -28.91
N ILE A 202 3.49 -4.46 -29.72
CA ILE A 202 2.36 -5.01 -30.47
C ILE A 202 2.53 -4.59 -31.94
N SER A 203 2.65 -5.55 -32.86
CA SER A 203 2.87 -5.31 -34.29
C SER A 203 1.55 -4.98 -35.01
N ALA A 204 0.95 -3.84 -34.70
CA ALA A 204 -0.27 -3.34 -35.33
C ALA A 204 -0.32 -1.81 -35.25
N GLU A 205 -1.00 -1.15 -36.22
CA GLU A 205 -1.25 0.31 -36.16
C GLU A 205 -2.33 0.67 -35.14
N CYS A 206 -3.37 -0.17 -35.04
CA CYS A 206 -4.45 -0.03 -34.10
C CYS A 206 -4.51 -1.25 -33.16
N ILE A 207 -4.76 -0.99 -31.91
CA ILE A 207 -4.87 -2.01 -30.85
C ILE A 207 -6.25 -1.95 -30.19
N ARG A 208 -6.67 -3.09 -29.70
CA ARG A 208 -7.76 -3.25 -28.73
C ARG A 208 -7.17 -3.28 -27.34
N ASN A 209 -7.82 -2.65 -26.39
CA ASN A 209 -7.47 -2.75 -24.96
C ASN A 209 -8.68 -3.17 -24.12
N ASN A 210 -8.48 -4.13 -23.23
CA ASN A 210 -9.44 -4.53 -22.23
C ASN A 210 -8.80 -4.34 -20.87
N ASP A 211 -9.29 -3.35 -20.11
CA ASP A 211 -8.85 -3.05 -18.77
C ASP A 211 -9.82 -3.67 -17.77
N ARG A 212 -9.29 -4.55 -16.93
CA ARG A 212 -10.00 -5.11 -15.79
C ARG A 212 -9.45 -4.51 -14.51
N ILE A 213 -10.23 -3.65 -13.85
CA ILE A 213 -9.85 -3.07 -12.57
C ILE A 213 -10.65 -3.68 -11.43
N ARG A 214 -9.94 -4.11 -10.39
CA ARG A 214 -10.52 -4.68 -9.18
C ARG A 214 -10.11 -3.87 -7.97
N TRP A 215 -11.06 -3.18 -7.36
CA TRP A 215 -10.90 -2.63 -6.03
C TRP A 215 -11.05 -3.74 -4.98
N ILE A 216 -10.14 -3.78 -4.02
CA ILE A 216 -10.15 -4.67 -2.85
C ILE A 216 -10.11 -3.79 -1.61
N ALA A 217 -11.01 -4.04 -0.67
CA ALA A 217 -11.05 -3.26 0.57
C ALA A 217 -9.73 -3.35 1.34
N PRO A 218 -9.25 -2.25 1.97
CA PRO A 218 -9.91 -0.94 2.04
C PRO A 218 -9.60 -0.03 0.85
N ALA A 219 -8.50 -0.22 0.13
CA ALA A 219 -8.02 0.74 -0.85
C ALA A 219 -6.90 0.20 -1.77
N THR A 220 -6.92 -1.10 -2.09
CA THR A 220 -6.02 -1.71 -3.07
C THR A 220 -6.77 -1.91 -4.38
N HIS A 221 -6.16 -1.49 -5.48
CA HIS A 221 -6.71 -1.66 -6.81
C HIS A 221 -5.71 -2.46 -7.65
N ILE A 222 -6.20 -3.47 -8.34
CA ILE A 222 -5.44 -4.24 -9.30
C ILE A 222 -6.01 -3.94 -10.68
N LEU A 223 -5.18 -3.40 -11.54
CA LEU A 223 -5.52 -3.13 -12.93
C LEU A 223 -4.75 -4.13 -13.82
N ASP A 224 -5.50 -4.93 -14.54
CA ASP A 224 -5.01 -5.82 -15.56
C ASP A 224 -5.37 -5.25 -16.93
N SER A 225 -4.38 -4.80 -17.69
CA SER A 225 -4.56 -4.30 -19.06
C SER A 225 -4.16 -5.37 -20.07
N TYR A 226 -5.11 -5.81 -20.86
CA TYR A 226 -4.94 -6.82 -21.91
C TYR A 226 -5.03 -6.16 -23.28
N MET A 227 -3.91 -6.09 -24.01
CA MET A 227 -3.78 -5.38 -25.27
C MET A 227 -3.40 -6.33 -26.40
N GLY A 228 -3.88 -6.06 -27.60
CA GLY A 228 -3.55 -6.81 -28.80
C GLY A 228 -4.09 -6.16 -30.07
N PRO A 229 -3.78 -6.72 -31.26
CA PRO A 229 -4.34 -6.24 -32.52
C PRO A 229 -5.87 -6.29 -32.51
N VAL A 230 -6.51 -5.37 -33.21
CA VAL A 230 -7.98 -5.34 -33.32
C VAL A 230 -8.47 -6.62 -33.99
N GLY A 231 -9.41 -7.29 -33.32
CA GLY A 231 -10.01 -8.55 -33.82
C GLY A 231 -9.24 -9.83 -33.50
N GLU A 232 -8.13 -9.72 -32.78
CA GLU A 232 -7.32 -10.86 -32.33
C GLU A 232 -7.34 -11.00 -30.78
N GLU A 233 -6.80 -12.13 -30.29
CA GLU A 233 -6.58 -12.32 -28.86
C GLU A 233 -5.48 -11.36 -28.35
N PRO A 234 -5.54 -10.91 -27.09
CA PRO A 234 -4.52 -10.07 -26.51
C PRO A 234 -3.15 -10.77 -26.53
N THR A 235 -2.11 -10.04 -26.95
CA THR A 235 -0.72 -10.51 -26.98
C THR A 235 0.15 -9.91 -25.88
N LEU A 236 -0.36 -8.89 -25.18
CA LEU A 236 0.33 -8.20 -24.09
C LEU A 236 -0.59 -8.09 -22.87
N HIS A 237 -0.06 -8.45 -21.72
CA HIS A 237 -0.70 -8.25 -20.41
C HIS A 237 0.19 -7.39 -19.51
N ILE A 238 -0.34 -6.29 -19.02
CA ILE A 238 0.35 -5.37 -18.10
C ILE A 238 -0.46 -5.30 -16.81
N PRO A 239 -0.08 -6.10 -15.79
CA PRO A 239 -0.69 -5.98 -14.48
C PRO A 239 -0.08 -4.80 -13.71
N SER A 240 -0.90 -4.08 -12.96
CA SER A 240 -0.45 -3.04 -12.05
C SER A 240 -1.25 -3.03 -10.75
N ALA A 241 -0.57 -2.72 -9.64
CA ALA A 241 -1.21 -2.56 -8.35
C ALA A 241 -1.15 -1.07 -7.94
N HIS A 242 -2.31 -0.49 -7.70
CA HIS A 242 -2.48 0.87 -7.20
C HIS A 242 -2.95 0.78 -5.75
N ILE A 243 -2.04 1.05 -4.81
CA ILE A 243 -2.28 0.81 -3.40
C ILE A 243 -2.34 2.16 -2.68
N LEU A 244 -3.51 2.48 -2.13
CA LEU A 244 -3.77 3.75 -1.48
C LEU A 244 -3.75 3.55 0.03
N THR A 245 -2.83 4.24 0.72
CA THR A 245 -2.81 4.24 2.17
C THR A 245 -3.09 5.66 2.67
N PRO A 246 -4.24 5.92 3.32
CA PRO A 246 -4.51 7.22 3.88
C PRO A 246 -3.43 7.61 4.90
N GLU A 247 -2.76 8.74 4.71
CA GLU A 247 -1.93 9.34 5.75
C GLU A 247 -2.82 10.10 6.73
N THR A 248 -3.66 10.98 6.17
CA THR A 248 -4.67 11.77 6.88
C THR A 248 -5.96 11.81 6.06
N THR A 249 -6.97 12.55 6.51
CA THR A 249 -8.18 12.81 5.71
C THR A 249 -7.93 13.67 4.47
N HIS A 250 -6.74 14.21 4.29
CA HIS A 250 -6.39 15.14 3.20
C HIS A 250 -5.13 14.74 2.43
N THR A 251 -4.47 13.68 2.84
CA THR A 251 -3.24 13.19 2.22
C THR A 251 -3.23 11.67 2.15
N THR A 252 -2.71 11.14 1.06
CA THR A 252 -2.64 9.69 0.77
C THR A 252 -1.25 9.32 0.28
N HIS A 253 -0.70 8.23 0.79
CA HIS A 253 0.43 7.52 0.19
C HIS A 253 -0.11 6.64 -0.95
N TYR A 254 0.43 6.86 -2.16
CA TYR A 254 0.01 6.18 -3.39
C TYR A 254 1.21 5.63 -4.14
#